data_1bc6bdd8f057ada7a6d0ee6f72d24ca5
#
_entry.id   1bc6bdd8f057ada7a6d0ee6f72d24ca5
#
_cell.length_a   1.000
_cell.length_b   1.000
_cell.length_c   1.000
_cell.angle_alpha   90.00
_cell.angle_beta   90.00
_cell.angle_gamma   90.00
#
_symmetry.space_group_name_H-M   'P 1'
#
loop_
_entity.id
_entity.type
_entity.pdbx_description
1 polymer ?
#
loop_
_entity_poly.entity_id
_entity_poly.type
_entity_poly.pdbx_seq_one_letter_code
_entity_poly.pdbx_strand_id
1 'polypeptide(L)'
;MEPAAARDDTAIARPKSPAPIVPPLPVFLGGALGWGALMAAGAFLSLMLQGRAENFQLMRILAIYFAGGLAAWPIALPLARVLTRYRPFETRFAAHFALLSLGTIAITAFFFAMDYRLFYAQWHHPPGTRIWIYQFVFTIAGAVYQFLVMGLSLYLPAGLPVLAGASLWLSRSIR
;
A
#
# COMPACT_ATOMS: atom_id res chain seq x y z
N MET A 1 -42.69 55.86 9.82
CA MET A 1 -41.99 55.37 8.62
C MET A 1 -40.60 54.94 9.06
N GLU A 2 -40.48 53.67 9.42
CA GLU A 2 -39.27 53.10 10.05
C GLU A 2 -38.40 52.47 8.96
N PRO A 3 -37.11 52.79 8.88
CA PRO A 3 -36.26 52.20 7.84
C PRO A 3 -35.95 50.75 8.20
N ALA A 4 -36.33 49.85 7.27
CA ALA A 4 -36.01 48.43 7.33
C ALA A 4 -34.48 48.22 7.47
N ALA A 5 -34.09 47.60 8.60
CA ALA A 5 -32.73 47.18 8.82
C ALA A 5 -32.35 46.12 7.75
N ALA A 6 -31.45 46.50 6.85
CA ALA A 6 -30.82 45.56 5.93
C ALA A 6 -30.07 44.50 6.74
N ARG A 7 -30.56 43.26 6.71
CA ARG A 7 -29.82 42.09 7.20
C ARG A 7 -28.59 41.94 6.34
N ASP A 8 -27.46 42.17 6.96
CA ASP A 8 -26.14 41.88 6.38
C ASP A 8 -25.94 40.35 6.38
N ASP A 9 -26.42 39.70 5.31
CA ASP A 9 -26.32 38.25 5.08
C ASP A 9 -24.95 37.87 4.46
N THR A 10 -23.90 38.67 4.66
CA THR A 10 -22.53 38.26 4.37
C THR A 10 -22.02 37.32 5.46
N ALA A 11 -22.66 36.16 5.58
CA ALA A 11 -22.07 35.03 6.30
C ALA A 11 -20.80 34.58 5.55
N ILE A 12 -19.67 35.20 5.91
CA ILE A 12 -18.33 34.82 5.43
C ILE A 12 -18.19 33.30 5.72
N ALA A 13 -18.34 32.48 4.67
CA ALA A 13 -18.14 31.04 4.75
C ALA A 13 -16.75 30.80 5.29
N ARG A 14 -16.65 30.35 6.55
CA ARG A 14 -15.37 29.98 7.17
C ARG A 14 -14.67 28.98 6.27
N PRO A 15 -13.43 29.21 5.87
CA PRO A 15 -12.68 28.24 5.08
C PRO A 15 -12.64 26.91 5.86
N LYS A 16 -13.13 25.82 5.24
CA LYS A 16 -13.08 24.48 5.84
C LYS A 16 -11.65 24.17 6.22
N SER A 17 -11.41 23.87 7.50
CA SER A 17 -10.11 23.44 7.96
C SER A 17 -9.65 22.23 7.15
N PRO A 18 -8.39 22.20 6.74
CA PRO A 18 -7.87 21.10 5.94
C PRO A 18 -8.01 19.78 6.72
N ALA A 19 -8.40 18.72 6.00
CA ALA A 19 -8.55 17.39 6.58
C ALA A 19 -7.26 16.94 7.30
N PRO A 20 -7.36 16.19 8.41
CA PRO A 20 -6.20 15.73 9.17
C PRO A 20 -5.31 14.83 8.30
N ILE A 21 -4.00 14.94 8.48
CA ILE A 21 -2.99 14.14 7.75
C ILE A 21 -3.20 12.65 8.04
N VAL A 22 -3.47 12.32 9.31
CA VAL A 22 -3.79 10.96 9.73
C VAL A 22 -5.27 10.91 10.09
N PRO A 23 -6.06 9.97 9.53
CA PRO A 23 -7.45 9.78 9.92
C PRO A 23 -7.57 9.28 11.36
N PRO A 24 -8.79 9.27 11.95
CA PRO A 24 -9.02 8.63 13.24
C PRO A 24 -8.49 7.19 13.25
N LEU A 25 -7.86 6.81 14.36
CA LEU A 25 -7.15 5.53 14.49
C LEU A 25 -7.95 4.31 14.03
N PRO A 26 -9.27 4.16 14.36
CA PRO A 26 -10.06 3.02 13.88
C PRO A 26 -10.18 2.96 12.35
N VAL A 27 -10.36 4.11 11.70
CA VAL A 27 -10.46 4.20 10.23
C VAL A 27 -9.11 3.92 9.57
N PHE A 28 -8.03 4.37 10.21
CA PHE A 28 -6.67 4.15 9.74
C PHE A 28 -6.27 2.67 9.81
N LEU A 29 -6.52 2.03 10.95
CA LEU A 29 -6.25 0.61 11.15
C LEU A 29 -7.19 -0.28 10.31
N GLY A 30 -8.47 0.06 10.25
CA GLY A 30 -9.43 -0.64 9.40
C GLY A 30 -9.06 -0.58 7.92
N GLY A 31 -8.57 0.57 7.46
CA GLY A 31 -8.05 0.74 6.11
C GLY A 31 -6.81 -0.10 5.83
N ALA A 32 -5.88 -0.18 6.80
CA ALA A 32 -4.68 -1.01 6.67
C ALA A 32 -5.03 -2.50 6.59
N LEU A 33 -5.90 -2.98 7.48
CA LEU A 33 -6.39 -4.36 7.47
C LEU A 33 -7.13 -4.68 6.16
N GLY A 34 -8.03 -3.79 5.74
CA GLY A 34 -8.77 -3.92 4.49
C GLY A 34 -7.85 -3.96 3.27
N TRP A 35 -6.85 -3.08 3.22
CA TRP A 35 -5.88 -3.06 2.12
C TRP A 35 -5.04 -4.35 2.09
N GLY A 36 -4.54 -4.82 3.23
CA GLY A 36 -3.85 -6.10 3.34
C GLY A 36 -4.71 -7.27 2.88
N ALA A 37 -5.97 -7.33 3.32
CA ALA A 37 -6.92 -8.37 2.92
C ALA A 37 -7.20 -8.35 1.40
N LEU A 38 -7.36 -7.17 0.80
CA LEU A 38 -7.55 -7.03 -0.65
C LEU A 38 -6.31 -7.49 -1.44
N MET A 39 -5.10 -7.21 -0.95
CA MET A 39 -3.87 -7.68 -1.60
C MET A 39 -3.74 -9.20 -1.53
N ALA A 40 -4.02 -9.80 -0.37
CA ALA A 40 -4.03 -11.26 -0.21
C ALA A 40 -5.12 -11.93 -1.06
N ALA A 41 -6.32 -11.37 -1.10
CA ALA A 41 -7.42 -11.88 -1.92
C ALA A 41 -7.10 -11.79 -3.42
N GLY A 42 -6.47 -10.69 -3.87
CA GLY A 42 -6.00 -10.52 -5.24
C GLY A 42 -4.96 -11.56 -5.63
N ALA A 43 -3.99 -11.79 -4.75
CA ALA A 43 -2.97 -12.82 -4.94
C ALA A 43 -3.58 -14.24 -4.97
N PHE A 44 -4.53 -14.52 -4.10
CA PHE A 44 -5.27 -15.80 -4.10
C PHE A 44 -6.03 -16.01 -5.39
N LEU A 45 -6.78 -14.99 -5.85
CA LEU A 45 -7.51 -15.05 -7.12
C LEU A 45 -6.56 -15.29 -8.29
N SER A 46 -5.43 -14.59 -8.33
CA SER A 46 -4.42 -14.79 -9.38
C SER A 46 -3.86 -16.21 -9.37
N LEU A 47 -3.56 -16.77 -8.20
CA LEU A 47 -3.11 -18.16 -8.06
C LEU A 47 -4.17 -19.16 -8.52
N MET A 48 -5.44 -18.90 -8.18
CA MET A 48 -6.58 -19.72 -8.66
C MET A 48 -6.66 -19.71 -10.19
N LEU A 49 -6.62 -18.55 -10.81
CA LEU A 49 -6.70 -18.40 -12.27
C LEU A 49 -5.50 -19.05 -13.00
N GLN A 50 -4.34 -19.11 -12.33
CA GLN A 50 -3.14 -19.78 -12.85
C GLN A 50 -3.12 -21.30 -12.59
N GLY A 51 -4.12 -21.87 -11.92
CA GLY A 51 -4.15 -23.28 -11.52
C GLY A 51 -3.06 -23.65 -10.49
N ARG A 52 -2.59 -22.69 -9.68
CA ARG A 52 -1.48 -22.85 -8.74
C ARG A 52 -1.91 -22.76 -7.28
N ALA A 53 -3.19 -22.76 -6.99
CA ALA A 53 -3.72 -22.60 -5.64
C ALA A 53 -3.54 -23.85 -4.74
N GLU A 54 -3.26 -25.01 -5.30
CA GLU A 54 -3.00 -26.25 -4.53
C GLU A 54 -1.55 -26.36 -4.03
N ASN A 55 -0.85 -25.23 -3.93
CA ASN A 55 0.53 -25.23 -3.47
C ASN A 55 0.58 -25.26 -1.92
N PHE A 56 1.41 -26.12 -1.34
CA PHE A 56 1.65 -26.18 0.12
C PHE A 56 2.16 -24.85 0.73
N GLN A 57 2.69 -23.95 -0.09
CA GLN A 57 3.13 -22.61 0.34
C GLN A 57 2.05 -21.52 0.22
N LEU A 58 0.82 -21.88 -0.15
CA LEU A 58 -0.25 -20.92 -0.37
C LEU A 58 -0.41 -19.92 0.79
N MET A 59 -0.53 -20.42 2.03
CA MET A 59 -0.72 -19.57 3.20
C MET A 59 0.46 -18.63 3.43
N ARG A 60 1.68 -19.06 3.15
CA ARG A 60 2.87 -18.22 3.25
C ARG A 60 2.86 -17.08 2.22
N ILE A 61 2.50 -17.38 0.99
CA ILE A 61 2.36 -16.37 -0.06
C ILE A 61 1.30 -15.35 0.33
N LEU A 62 0.10 -15.80 0.73
CA LEU A 62 -1.00 -14.91 1.12
C LEU A 62 -0.62 -14.05 2.33
N ALA A 63 0.10 -14.60 3.31
CA ALA A 63 0.58 -13.84 4.47
C ALA A 63 1.56 -12.73 4.07
N ILE A 64 2.46 -12.98 3.11
CA ILE A 64 3.40 -11.97 2.60
C ILE A 64 2.65 -10.84 1.89
N TYR A 65 1.66 -11.16 1.04
CA TYR A 65 0.87 -10.15 0.35
C TYR A 65 -0.04 -9.37 1.31
N PHE A 66 -0.62 -10.03 2.30
CA PHE A 66 -1.36 -9.38 3.37
C PHE A 66 -0.47 -8.41 4.16
N ALA A 67 0.68 -8.87 4.65
CA ALA A 67 1.62 -8.06 5.41
C ALA A 67 2.15 -6.87 4.59
N GLY A 68 2.45 -7.09 3.31
CA GLY A 68 2.87 -6.04 2.38
C GLY A 68 1.83 -4.93 2.23
N GLY A 69 0.57 -5.29 2.00
CA GLY A 69 -0.53 -4.34 1.93
C GLY A 69 -0.79 -3.64 3.27
N LEU A 70 -0.85 -4.41 4.35
CA LEU A 70 -1.05 -3.90 5.72
C LEU A 70 -0.02 -2.83 6.09
N ALA A 71 1.26 -3.09 5.82
CA ALA A 71 2.35 -2.18 6.17
C ALA A 71 2.51 -1.01 5.17
N ALA A 72 2.09 -1.18 3.93
CA ALA A 72 2.13 -0.11 2.93
C ALA A 72 1.14 1.02 3.23
N TRP A 73 -0.05 0.70 3.73
CA TRP A 73 -1.11 1.67 3.99
C TRP A 73 -0.70 2.79 4.95
N PRO A 74 -0.14 2.50 6.16
CA PRO A 74 0.24 3.53 7.12
C PRO A 74 1.38 4.44 6.65
N ILE A 75 2.12 4.03 5.64
CA ILE A 75 3.20 4.82 5.04
C ILE A 75 2.67 5.64 3.86
N ALA A 76 2.00 4.98 2.92
CA ALA A 76 1.56 5.61 1.68
C ALA A 76 0.46 6.66 1.91
N LEU A 77 -0.49 6.40 2.81
CA LEU A 77 -1.63 7.29 3.03
C LEU A 77 -1.24 8.66 3.61
N PRO A 78 -0.50 8.77 4.72
CA PRO A 78 -0.06 10.06 5.23
C PRO A 78 0.85 10.79 4.25
N LEU A 79 1.75 10.06 3.58
CA LEU A 79 2.67 10.65 2.59
C LEU A 79 1.90 11.27 1.41
N ALA A 80 0.91 10.54 0.87
CA ALA A 80 0.05 11.06 -0.19
C ALA A 80 -0.70 12.33 0.26
N ARG A 81 -1.24 12.35 1.48
CA ARG A 81 -1.96 13.51 2.03
C ARG A 81 -1.05 14.72 2.23
N VAL A 82 0.16 14.51 2.74
CA VAL A 82 1.14 15.60 2.91
C VAL A 82 1.50 16.21 1.56
N LEU A 83 1.84 15.38 0.57
CA LEU A 83 2.27 15.85 -0.75
C LEU A 83 1.16 16.54 -1.54
N THR A 84 -0.11 16.25 -1.24
CA THR A 84 -1.24 16.71 -2.03
C THR A 84 -2.24 17.59 -1.27
N ARG A 85 -1.85 18.09 -0.10
CA ARG A 85 -2.75 18.84 0.82
C ARG A 85 -3.50 19.98 0.16
N TYR A 86 -2.85 20.69 -0.78
CA TYR A 86 -3.40 21.86 -1.48
C TYR A 86 -3.50 21.64 -2.99
N ARG A 87 -3.49 20.39 -3.45
CA ARG A 87 -3.47 20.06 -4.86
C ARG A 87 -4.87 19.69 -5.39
N PRO A 88 -5.12 19.85 -6.68
CA PRO A 88 -6.37 19.47 -7.32
C PRO A 88 -6.61 17.95 -7.22
N PHE A 89 -7.84 17.54 -7.54
CA PHE A 89 -8.30 16.16 -7.43
C PHE A 89 -7.40 15.16 -8.21
N GLU A 90 -7.00 15.54 -9.42
CA GLU A 90 -6.19 14.72 -10.32
C GLU A 90 -4.82 14.40 -9.70
N THR A 91 -4.18 15.41 -9.11
CA THR A 91 -2.89 15.24 -8.41
C THR A 91 -3.04 14.37 -7.18
N ARG A 92 -4.15 14.52 -6.43
CA ARG A 92 -4.44 13.68 -5.27
C ARG A 92 -4.65 12.22 -5.68
N PHE A 93 -5.43 11.98 -6.75
CA PHE A 93 -5.62 10.65 -7.30
C PHE A 93 -4.30 10.02 -7.73
N ALA A 94 -3.50 10.73 -8.52
CA ALA A 94 -2.21 10.25 -9.00
C ALA A 94 -1.25 9.92 -7.85
N ALA A 95 -1.20 10.75 -6.80
CA ALA A 95 -0.35 10.51 -5.65
C ALA A 95 -0.79 9.29 -4.83
N HIS A 96 -2.10 9.12 -4.55
CA HIS A 96 -2.59 7.92 -3.87
C HIS A 96 -2.33 6.67 -4.71
N PHE A 97 -2.58 6.73 -6.02
CA PHE A 97 -2.33 5.63 -6.93
C PHE A 97 -0.85 5.23 -6.96
N ALA A 98 0.05 6.20 -7.14
CA ALA A 98 1.49 5.95 -7.20
C ALA A 98 2.06 5.45 -5.87
N LEU A 99 1.72 6.11 -4.75
CA LEU A 99 2.28 5.76 -3.44
C LEU A 99 1.73 4.46 -2.89
N LEU A 100 0.44 4.16 -3.09
CA LEU A 100 -0.13 2.86 -2.70
C LEU A 100 0.45 1.73 -3.56
N SER A 101 0.57 1.91 -4.88
CA SER A 101 1.14 0.86 -5.74
C SER A 101 2.62 0.62 -5.44
N LEU A 102 3.44 1.67 -5.49
CA LEU A 102 4.89 1.55 -5.24
C LEU A 102 5.18 1.09 -3.81
N GLY A 103 4.48 1.64 -2.82
CA GLY A 103 4.61 1.25 -1.42
C GLY A 103 4.24 -0.21 -1.20
N THR A 104 3.11 -0.67 -1.74
CA THR A 104 2.68 -2.06 -1.63
C THR A 104 3.68 -3.00 -2.30
N ILE A 105 4.11 -2.70 -3.52
CA ILE A 105 5.11 -3.50 -4.25
C ILE A 105 6.44 -3.56 -3.48
N ALA A 106 6.96 -2.42 -3.06
CA ALA A 106 8.27 -2.35 -2.37
C ALA A 106 8.26 -3.09 -1.03
N ILE A 107 7.20 -2.92 -0.23
CA ILE A 107 7.11 -3.55 1.09
C ILE A 107 6.84 -5.05 0.95
N THR A 108 6.03 -5.47 -0.02
CA THR A 108 5.84 -6.90 -0.30
C THR A 108 7.13 -7.56 -0.79
N ALA A 109 7.88 -6.88 -1.68
CA ALA A 109 9.20 -7.34 -2.11
C ALA A 109 10.17 -7.48 -0.94
N PHE A 110 10.14 -6.53 -0.01
CA PHE A 110 10.96 -6.59 1.21
C PHE A 110 10.58 -7.81 2.08
N PHE A 111 9.30 -8.03 2.36
CA PHE A 111 8.87 -9.20 3.14
C PHE A 111 9.21 -10.52 2.43
N PHE A 112 9.02 -10.57 1.12
CA PHE A 112 9.41 -11.73 0.32
C PHE A 112 10.92 -11.99 0.39
N ALA A 113 11.74 -10.95 0.28
CA ALA A 113 13.20 -11.06 0.39
C ALA A 113 13.65 -11.47 1.79
N MET A 114 12.98 -10.98 2.85
CA MET A 114 13.27 -11.39 4.23
C MET A 114 12.89 -12.85 4.49
N ASP A 115 11.74 -13.28 3.99
CA ASP A 115 11.28 -14.66 4.07
C ASP A 115 12.24 -15.62 3.35
N TYR A 116 12.65 -15.24 2.15
CA TYR A 116 13.64 -15.99 1.36
C TYR A 116 15.00 -16.06 2.07
N ARG A 117 15.46 -14.93 2.62
CA ARG A 117 16.69 -14.84 3.39
C ARG A 117 16.66 -15.74 4.63
N LEU A 118 15.56 -15.75 5.39
CA LEU A 118 15.43 -16.59 6.58
C LEU A 118 15.51 -18.08 6.23
N PHE A 119 14.90 -18.48 5.11
CA PHE A 119 14.99 -19.84 4.61
C PHE A 119 16.43 -20.26 4.29
N TYR A 120 17.20 -19.39 3.59
CA TYR A 120 18.58 -19.69 3.20
C TYR A 120 19.63 -19.43 4.28
N ALA A 121 19.27 -18.78 5.40
CA ALA A 121 20.20 -18.43 6.47
C ALA A 121 20.95 -19.64 7.06
N GLN A 122 20.31 -20.81 7.08
CA GLN A 122 20.88 -22.04 7.60
C GLN A 122 22.09 -22.57 6.80
N TRP A 123 22.25 -22.14 5.56
CA TRP A 123 23.39 -22.51 4.70
C TRP A 123 24.41 -21.39 4.54
N HIS A 124 24.19 -20.24 5.17
CA HIS A 124 25.10 -19.11 5.10
C HIS A 124 26.26 -19.27 6.09
N HIS A 125 27.40 -18.70 5.75
CA HIS A 125 28.53 -18.55 6.66
C HIS A 125 28.17 -17.69 7.89
N PRO A 126 28.96 -17.76 8.98
CA PRO A 126 28.71 -16.93 10.18
C PRO A 126 28.61 -15.45 9.84
N PRO A 127 27.65 -14.72 10.46
CA PRO A 127 27.46 -13.28 10.25
C PRO A 127 28.76 -12.48 10.43
N GLY A 128 28.97 -11.48 9.57
CA GLY A 128 30.16 -10.62 9.62
C GLY A 128 31.36 -11.11 8.79
N THR A 129 31.33 -12.31 8.25
CA THR A 129 32.38 -12.76 7.31
C THR A 129 32.15 -12.14 5.91
N ARG A 130 33.24 -12.00 5.12
CA ARG A 130 33.12 -11.51 3.73
C ARG A 130 32.20 -12.39 2.89
N ILE A 131 32.27 -13.70 3.07
CA ILE A 131 31.43 -14.67 2.35
C ILE A 131 29.96 -14.48 2.74
N TRP A 132 29.67 -14.29 4.02
CA TRP A 132 28.31 -14.00 4.48
C TRP A 132 27.73 -12.71 3.83
N ILE A 133 28.54 -11.64 3.69
CA ILE A 133 28.08 -10.40 3.05
C ILE A 133 27.68 -10.68 1.60
N TYR A 134 28.50 -11.40 0.83
CA TYR A 134 28.13 -11.77 -0.54
C TYR A 134 26.88 -12.63 -0.59
N GLN A 135 26.81 -13.66 0.22
CA GLN A 135 25.63 -14.53 0.31
C GLN A 135 24.38 -13.73 0.65
N PHE A 136 24.46 -12.81 1.62
CA PHE A 136 23.36 -11.93 2.01
C PHE A 136 22.88 -11.04 0.85
N VAL A 137 23.79 -10.34 0.19
CA VAL A 137 23.49 -9.42 -0.92
C VAL A 137 22.87 -10.18 -2.10
N PHE A 138 23.50 -11.28 -2.53
CA PHE A 138 23.01 -12.04 -3.67
C PHE A 138 21.69 -12.76 -3.37
N THR A 139 21.47 -13.22 -2.16
CA THR A 139 20.20 -13.84 -1.76
C THR A 139 19.06 -12.82 -1.79
N ILE A 140 19.28 -11.61 -1.27
CA ILE A 140 18.28 -10.54 -1.33
C ILE A 140 18.03 -10.09 -2.77
N ALA A 141 19.09 -9.85 -3.55
CA ALA A 141 18.96 -9.43 -4.94
C ALA A 141 18.21 -10.47 -5.78
N GLY A 142 18.55 -11.76 -5.61
CA GLY A 142 17.84 -12.86 -6.27
C GLY A 142 16.36 -12.95 -5.87
N ALA A 143 16.05 -12.78 -4.58
CA ALA A 143 14.67 -12.78 -4.10
C ALA A 143 13.86 -11.59 -4.66
N VAL A 144 14.44 -10.38 -4.66
CA VAL A 144 13.78 -9.20 -5.25
C VAL A 144 13.56 -9.40 -6.76
N TYR A 145 14.55 -9.91 -7.48
CA TYR A 145 14.40 -10.23 -8.89
C TYR A 145 13.27 -11.24 -9.12
N GLN A 146 13.25 -12.33 -8.35
CA GLN A 146 12.20 -13.35 -8.44
C GLN A 146 10.82 -12.78 -8.15
N PHE A 147 10.70 -11.90 -7.14
CA PHE A 147 9.46 -11.21 -6.85
C PHE A 147 9.02 -10.31 -8.02
N LEU A 148 9.94 -9.54 -8.61
CA LEU A 148 9.61 -8.66 -9.73
C LEU A 148 9.16 -9.44 -10.98
N VAL A 149 9.74 -10.60 -11.24
CA VAL A 149 9.40 -11.42 -12.41
C VAL A 149 8.12 -12.24 -12.19
N MET A 150 7.98 -12.86 -11.02
CA MET A 150 6.89 -13.79 -10.74
C MET A 150 5.83 -13.23 -9.79
N GLY A 151 6.27 -12.52 -8.76
CA GLY A 151 5.38 -11.99 -7.72
C GLY A 151 4.49 -10.86 -8.21
N LEU A 152 4.98 -9.95 -9.06
CA LEU A 152 4.15 -8.86 -9.58
C LEU A 152 2.92 -9.36 -10.35
N SER A 153 3.02 -10.50 -11.00
CA SER A 153 1.88 -11.11 -11.72
C SER A 153 0.72 -11.45 -10.79
N LEU A 154 0.97 -11.69 -9.50
CA LEU A 154 -0.06 -12.03 -8.53
C LEU A 154 -0.94 -10.84 -8.13
N TYR A 155 -0.52 -9.61 -8.42
CA TYR A 155 -1.41 -8.45 -8.29
C TYR A 155 -2.40 -8.33 -9.45
N LEU A 156 -2.18 -9.03 -10.55
CA LEU A 156 -3.07 -9.01 -11.71
C LEU A 156 -4.04 -10.22 -11.69
N PRO A 157 -5.26 -10.07 -12.17
CA PRO A 157 -5.88 -8.86 -12.76
C PRO A 157 -6.54 -7.95 -11.73
N ALA A 158 -6.79 -8.40 -10.48
CA ALA A 158 -7.61 -7.70 -9.50
C ALA A 158 -6.95 -6.43 -8.92
N GLY A 159 -5.64 -6.39 -8.81
CA GLY A 159 -4.92 -5.30 -8.14
C GLY A 159 -5.11 -3.94 -8.77
N LEU A 160 -5.10 -3.85 -10.10
CA LEU A 160 -5.28 -2.57 -10.79
C LEU A 160 -6.66 -1.92 -10.55
N PRO A 161 -7.80 -2.61 -10.75
CA PRO A 161 -9.10 -2.03 -10.45
C PRO A 161 -9.31 -1.72 -8.98
N VAL A 162 -8.80 -2.56 -8.06
CA VAL A 162 -8.85 -2.31 -6.62
C VAL A 162 -8.03 -1.07 -6.26
N LEU A 163 -6.82 -0.93 -6.78
CA LEU A 163 -5.97 0.23 -6.58
C LEU A 163 -6.60 1.52 -7.13
N ALA A 164 -7.18 1.46 -8.33
CA ALA A 164 -7.87 2.61 -8.92
C ALA A 164 -9.09 3.01 -8.08
N GLY A 165 -9.90 2.06 -7.65
CA GLY A 165 -11.07 2.29 -6.80
C GLY A 165 -10.69 2.90 -5.44
N ALA A 166 -9.67 2.35 -4.77
CA ALA A 166 -9.17 2.87 -3.49
C ALA A 166 -8.62 4.29 -3.64
N SER A 167 -7.81 4.54 -4.69
CA SER A 167 -7.23 5.86 -4.96
C SER A 167 -8.31 6.91 -5.27
N LEU A 168 -9.34 6.53 -6.01
CA LEU A 168 -10.49 7.37 -6.30
C LEU A 168 -11.29 7.71 -5.03
N TRP A 169 -11.56 6.72 -4.22
CA TRP A 169 -12.27 6.88 -2.94
C TRP A 169 -11.49 7.80 -1.98
N LEU A 170 -10.20 7.55 -1.79
CA LEU A 170 -9.32 8.36 -0.94
C LEU A 170 -9.24 9.82 -1.42
N SER A 171 -9.17 10.03 -2.74
CA SER A 171 -9.09 11.38 -3.31
C SER A 171 -10.36 12.19 -3.12
N ARG A 172 -11.52 11.53 -3.04
CA ARG A 172 -12.83 12.15 -2.79
C ARG A 172 -13.10 12.41 -1.32
N SER A 173 -12.59 11.58 -0.42
CA SER A 173 -12.83 11.69 1.03
C SER A 173 -12.08 12.83 1.73
N ILE A 174 -11.20 13.55 1.02
CA ILE A 174 -10.42 14.70 1.52
C ILE A 174 -11.10 16.04 1.14
N ARG A 175 -12.42 16.09 1.16
CA ARG A 175 -13.15 17.35 0.96
C ARG A 175 -13.47 18.05 2.26
#